data_0fef8873fb8bc57c881b9e226e574f45
#
_entry.id   0fef8873fb8bc57c881b9e226e574f45
#
_cell.length_a   1.000
_cell.length_b   1.000
_cell.length_c   1.000
_cell.angle_alpha   90.00
_cell.angle_beta   90.00
_cell.angle_gamma   90.00
#
_symmetry.space_group_name_H-M   'P 1'
#
loop_
_entity.id
_entity.type
_entity.pdbx_description
1 polymer ?
#
loop_
_entity_poly.entity_id
_entity_poly.type
_entity_poly.pdbx_seq_one_letter_code
_entity_poly.pdbx_strand_id
1 'polypeptide(L)'
;MSKPSNSIPTDFQDLKSWASPIFQGRLGWLAASSFFINLGLITPALFGMLVYDKVVHNGIFETLWALAIGVVLFLAAEIAVRAIRVRDIERVALEIDQQIDQRVFHALMQPSSRSGMQPGMAARFMTLYRDLSAARDFFSSQYLVALSDVPFLLMIFIVIGVISWHLLLVVVVWVFVYVSVGSLLKKRSADIAQKVSNLQATKLALLTDAMSSLDALRTSHAGHALQHKFTQASKDLADNNNWLRLELMLQTHWAHAIYLLSYVSLLVVGSYLVFGQYITVGAMMAVSMLSGRTLGAAGQVLMSLGRWQELQQSMRVLAPYLSASINESAEQTLHRPSASIEGHIAIHQVAHHFSNGTAVLRELNLQIHPGERVALVGRPGSGKSTLLRIMAGAIEPTQGEVRVDHVALSHIAAADRFGWLGFKPQEAPLMAGTLEHNILLNLPPETSTSDRMTALQRALHFSCLDQDLNAGILSLDHYIEEYGANLSGGQRQKVALARVFASNPKVLLLDEPTNGLDTETENLIVDRLSQLQDITLIVVSHNTMVLSMTQRLIVLEQGRLLADGLTEKLLKH
;
A
#
# COMPACT_ATOMS: atom_id res chain seq x y z
N MET A 1 25.28 16.78 0.36
CA MET A 1 24.44 15.64 0.77
C MET A 1 23.06 15.90 0.22
N SER A 2 22.70 15.32 -0.92
CA SER A 2 21.36 15.45 -1.51
C SER A 2 20.39 14.65 -0.65
N LYS A 3 19.33 15.32 -0.14
CA LYS A 3 18.21 14.62 0.51
C LYS A 3 17.68 13.56 -0.46
N PRO A 4 17.40 12.33 0.00
CA PRO A 4 16.78 11.30 -0.84
C PRO A 4 15.48 11.89 -1.40
N SER A 5 15.25 11.71 -2.70
CA SER A 5 14.01 12.13 -3.35
C SER A 5 12.84 11.43 -2.65
N ASN A 6 11.89 12.19 -2.16
CA ASN A 6 10.72 11.66 -1.47
C ASN A 6 9.71 10.95 -2.40
N SER A 7 10.00 10.89 -3.71
CA SER A 7 9.16 10.23 -4.70
C SER A 7 9.27 8.71 -4.61
N ILE A 8 8.14 8.02 -4.67
CA ILE A 8 8.13 6.57 -4.83
C ILE A 8 8.59 6.23 -6.24
N PRO A 9 9.50 5.27 -6.36
CA PRO A 9 10.10 4.95 -7.63
C PRO A 9 9.04 4.42 -8.61
N THR A 10 8.84 5.15 -9.69
CA THR A 10 8.00 4.73 -10.82
C THR A 10 8.83 4.08 -11.92
N ASP A 11 10.15 4.29 -11.92
CA ASP A 11 11.08 3.75 -12.89
C ASP A 11 12.35 3.22 -12.21
N PHE A 12 13.19 2.49 -12.96
CA PHE A 12 14.42 1.89 -12.46
C PHE A 12 15.40 2.91 -11.86
N GLN A 13 15.49 4.11 -12.44
CA GLN A 13 16.34 5.18 -11.93
C GLN A 13 15.86 5.68 -10.56
N ASP A 14 14.55 5.79 -10.37
CA ASP A 14 13.95 6.22 -9.11
C ASP A 14 14.13 5.15 -8.02
N LEU A 15 13.97 3.88 -8.37
CA LEU A 15 14.20 2.76 -7.44
C LEU A 15 15.67 2.68 -7.04
N LYS A 16 16.59 2.93 -7.96
CA LYS A 16 18.02 3.01 -7.68
C LYS A 16 18.34 4.19 -6.75
N SER A 17 17.78 5.36 -7.00
CA SER A 17 17.97 6.55 -6.15
C SER A 17 17.40 6.35 -4.74
N TRP A 18 16.29 5.63 -4.62
CA TRP A 18 15.63 5.32 -3.36
C TRP A 18 16.33 4.21 -2.57
N ALA A 19 16.78 3.14 -3.23
CA ALA A 19 17.48 2.04 -2.59
C ALA A 19 18.97 2.37 -2.32
N SER A 20 19.57 3.27 -3.10
CA SER A 20 20.99 3.59 -2.99
C SER A 20 21.45 4.04 -1.60
N PRO A 21 20.70 4.87 -0.83
CA PRO A 21 21.11 5.25 0.52
C PRO A 21 21.13 4.06 1.50
N ILE A 22 20.21 3.11 1.31
CA ILE A 22 20.08 1.93 2.19
C ILE A 22 21.25 0.95 1.94
N PHE A 23 21.68 0.87 0.69
CA PHE A 23 22.83 0.04 0.28
C PHE A 23 24.20 0.75 0.40
N GLN A 24 24.24 2.08 0.64
CA GLN A 24 25.48 2.82 0.79
C GLN A 24 26.30 2.25 1.96
N GLY A 25 27.57 1.88 1.68
CA GLY A 25 28.49 1.26 2.62
C GLY A 25 28.42 -0.27 2.70
N ARG A 26 27.36 -0.92 2.19
CA ARG A 26 27.19 -2.39 2.21
C ARG A 26 27.52 -3.05 0.87
N LEU A 27 27.56 -2.26 -0.24
CA LEU A 27 27.83 -2.80 -1.58
C LEU A 27 29.19 -3.49 -1.70
N GLY A 28 30.25 -2.94 -1.06
CA GLY A 28 31.57 -3.55 -1.03
C GLY A 28 31.58 -4.92 -0.36
N TRP A 29 30.92 -5.04 0.78
CA TRP A 29 30.76 -6.31 1.49
C TRP A 29 29.91 -7.32 0.69
N LEU A 30 28.81 -6.89 0.08
CA LEU A 30 27.98 -7.74 -0.77
C LEU A 30 28.79 -8.28 -1.98
N ALA A 31 29.54 -7.43 -2.65
CA ALA A 31 30.42 -7.86 -3.75
C ALA A 31 31.51 -8.83 -3.29
N ALA A 32 32.16 -8.56 -2.17
CA ALA A 32 33.20 -9.43 -1.62
C ALA A 32 32.64 -10.80 -1.18
N SER A 33 31.49 -10.81 -0.51
CA SER A 33 30.81 -12.04 -0.11
C SER A 33 30.32 -12.84 -1.32
N SER A 34 29.77 -12.19 -2.35
CA SER A 34 29.40 -12.85 -3.61
C SER A 34 30.59 -13.46 -4.31
N PHE A 35 31.72 -12.74 -4.38
CA PHE A 35 32.96 -13.29 -4.95
C PHE A 35 33.40 -14.55 -4.21
N PHE A 36 33.47 -14.50 -2.86
CA PHE A 36 33.92 -15.63 -2.05
C PHE A 36 32.99 -16.84 -2.19
N ILE A 37 31.66 -16.63 -2.19
CA ILE A 37 30.66 -17.69 -2.36
C ILE A 37 30.73 -18.29 -3.76
N ASN A 38 30.89 -17.48 -4.80
CA ASN A 38 31.02 -17.98 -6.17
C ASN A 38 32.35 -18.74 -6.41
N LEU A 39 33.42 -18.38 -5.69
CA LEU A 39 34.64 -19.17 -5.67
C LEU A 39 34.39 -20.56 -5.04
N GLY A 40 33.53 -20.63 -4.00
CA GLY A 40 33.07 -21.89 -3.42
C GLY A 40 32.32 -22.78 -4.40
N LEU A 41 31.61 -22.22 -5.38
CA LEU A 41 30.93 -23.01 -6.40
C LEU A 41 31.91 -23.72 -7.37
N ILE A 42 33.10 -23.15 -7.59
CA ILE A 42 34.14 -23.70 -8.47
C ILE A 42 34.97 -24.75 -7.74
N THR A 43 35.18 -24.61 -6.46
CA THR A 43 36.08 -25.44 -5.63
C THR A 43 35.79 -26.96 -5.74
N PRO A 44 34.53 -27.48 -5.66
CA PRO A 44 34.28 -28.92 -5.80
C PRO A 44 34.59 -29.46 -7.19
N ALA A 45 34.42 -28.64 -8.24
CA ALA A 45 34.71 -29.05 -9.61
C ALA A 45 36.22 -29.19 -9.83
N LEU A 46 37.02 -28.22 -9.33
CA LEU A 46 38.48 -28.30 -9.41
C LEU A 46 39.02 -29.42 -8.52
N PHE A 47 38.44 -29.63 -7.35
CA PHE A 47 38.79 -30.78 -6.51
C PHE A 47 38.56 -32.11 -7.27
N GLY A 48 37.39 -32.30 -7.88
CA GLY A 48 37.10 -33.45 -8.69
C GLY A 48 38.11 -33.66 -9.82
N MET A 49 38.45 -32.59 -10.54
CA MET A 49 39.48 -32.61 -11.59
C MET A 49 40.83 -33.12 -11.07
N LEU A 50 41.30 -32.56 -9.97
CA LEU A 50 42.57 -32.93 -9.37
C LEU A 50 42.57 -34.37 -8.83
N VAL A 51 41.49 -34.81 -8.28
CA VAL A 51 41.32 -36.22 -7.79
C VAL A 51 41.42 -37.19 -8.96
N TYR A 52 40.67 -36.98 -10.05
CA TYR A 52 40.71 -37.85 -11.22
C TYR A 52 42.06 -37.88 -11.89
N ASP A 53 42.69 -36.71 -12.09
CA ASP A 53 43.91 -36.60 -12.89
C ASP A 53 45.17 -36.97 -12.10
N LYS A 54 45.22 -36.71 -10.78
CA LYS A 54 46.45 -36.95 -9.99
C LYS A 54 46.30 -38.11 -9.03
N VAL A 55 45.17 -38.20 -8.31
CA VAL A 55 45.05 -39.21 -7.27
C VAL A 55 44.70 -40.60 -7.86
N VAL A 56 43.67 -40.65 -8.69
CA VAL A 56 43.20 -41.93 -9.27
C VAL A 56 44.24 -42.49 -10.25
N HIS A 57 44.89 -41.62 -11.05
CA HIS A 57 45.87 -42.06 -12.04
C HIS A 57 47.22 -42.46 -11.43
N ASN A 58 47.69 -41.76 -10.36
CA ASN A 58 48.98 -41.98 -9.75
C ASN A 58 48.94 -42.71 -8.39
N GLY A 59 47.75 -43.01 -7.84
CA GLY A 59 47.60 -43.73 -6.57
C GLY A 59 48.05 -42.94 -5.31
N ILE A 60 48.12 -41.60 -5.34
CA ILE A 60 48.66 -40.78 -4.27
C ILE A 60 47.55 -40.38 -3.29
N PHE A 61 47.25 -41.23 -2.30
CA PHE A 61 46.18 -40.98 -1.32
C PHE A 61 46.49 -39.91 -0.28
N GLU A 62 47.76 -39.60 0.00
CA GLU A 62 48.15 -38.50 0.89
C GLU A 62 47.67 -37.16 0.39
N THR A 63 47.80 -36.91 -0.90
CA THR A 63 47.31 -35.70 -1.55
C THR A 63 45.77 -35.60 -1.52
N LEU A 64 45.07 -36.73 -1.58
CA LEU A 64 43.61 -36.78 -1.49
C LEU A 64 43.11 -36.18 -0.17
N TRP A 65 43.68 -36.65 0.94
CA TRP A 65 43.24 -36.19 2.26
C TRP A 65 43.57 -34.69 2.50
N ALA A 66 44.74 -34.23 2.05
CA ALA A 66 45.09 -32.84 2.14
C ALA A 66 44.12 -31.91 1.36
N LEU A 67 43.79 -32.32 0.12
CA LEU A 67 42.82 -31.59 -0.71
C LEU A 67 41.42 -31.65 -0.12
N ALA A 68 40.97 -32.82 0.36
CA ALA A 68 39.64 -33.00 0.96
C ALA A 68 39.45 -32.14 2.19
N ILE A 69 40.44 -32.09 3.12
CA ILE A 69 40.40 -31.25 4.31
C ILE A 69 40.34 -29.78 3.89
N GLY A 70 41.17 -29.34 2.91
CA GLY A 70 41.15 -27.98 2.42
C GLY A 70 39.80 -27.56 1.85
N VAL A 71 39.17 -28.43 1.05
CA VAL A 71 37.82 -28.17 0.47
C VAL A 71 36.76 -28.11 1.56
N VAL A 72 36.78 -29.02 2.53
CA VAL A 72 35.82 -29.00 3.67
C VAL A 72 35.92 -27.73 4.49
N LEU A 73 37.16 -27.30 4.82
CA LEU A 73 37.37 -26.04 5.54
C LEU A 73 36.90 -24.83 4.74
N PHE A 74 37.17 -24.82 3.44
CA PHE A 74 36.71 -23.75 2.56
C PHE A 74 35.18 -23.70 2.46
N LEU A 75 34.50 -24.85 2.29
CA LEU A 75 33.05 -24.93 2.26
C LEU A 75 32.42 -24.52 3.61
N ALA A 76 33.06 -24.87 4.73
CA ALA A 76 32.61 -24.40 6.05
C ALA A 76 32.67 -22.86 6.17
N ALA A 77 33.76 -22.28 5.69
CA ALA A 77 33.90 -20.81 5.63
C ALA A 77 32.88 -20.18 4.68
N GLU A 78 32.64 -20.79 3.51
CA GLU A 78 31.60 -20.34 2.56
C GLU A 78 30.21 -20.32 3.21
N ILE A 79 29.83 -21.39 3.91
CA ILE A 79 28.53 -21.47 4.62
C ILE A 79 28.41 -20.36 5.65
N ALA A 80 29.48 -20.07 6.40
CA ALA A 80 29.48 -19.00 7.39
C ALA A 80 29.28 -17.62 6.73
N VAL A 81 30.01 -17.33 5.66
CA VAL A 81 29.88 -16.08 4.87
C VAL A 81 28.48 -15.96 4.28
N ARG A 82 27.93 -17.05 3.75
CA ARG A 82 26.56 -17.11 3.22
C ARG A 82 25.53 -16.77 4.30
N ALA A 83 25.67 -17.33 5.50
CA ALA A 83 24.76 -17.08 6.60
C ALA A 83 24.81 -15.61 7.07
N ILE A 84 26.00 -14.99 7.11
CA ILE A 84 26.15 -13.58 7.44
C ILE A 84 25.50 -12.71 6.37
N ARG A 85 25.78 -13.00 5.09
CA ARG A 85 25.19 -12.26 3.95
C ARG A 85 23.66 -12.28 3.96
N VAL A 86 23.06 -13.44 4.21
CA VAL A 86 21.60 -13.58 4.29
C VAL A 86 21.05 -12.69 5.41
N ARG A 87 21.65 -12.71 6.61
CA ARG A 87 21.22 -11.86 7.72
C ARG A 87 21.29 -10.37 7.42
N ASP A 88 22.34 -9.93 6.71
CA ASP A 88 22.51 -8.53 6.35
C ASP A 88 21.48 -8.09 5.31
N ILE A 89 21.17 -8.94 4.33
CA ILE A 89 20.14 -8.67 3.32
C ILE A 89 18.74 -8.63 3.95
N GLU A 90 18.44 -9.55 4.87
CA GLU A 90 17.16 -9.54 5.60
C GLU A 90 16.96 -8.26 6.42
N ARG A 91 18.01 -7.73 7.06
CA ARG A 91 17.92 -6.42 7.73
C ARG A 91 17.58 -5.29 6.78
N VAL A 92 18.21 -5.26 5.62
CA VAL A 92 17.92 -4.27 4.57
C VAL A 92 16.48 -4.42 4.08
N ALA A 93 16.02 -5.64 3.88
CA ALA A 93 14.64 -5.92 3.46
C ALA A 93 13.63 -5.42 4.49
N LEU A 94 13.87 -5.63 5.78
CA LEU A 94 13.03 -5.11 6.87
C LEU A 94 13.00 -3.57 6.91
N GLU A 95 14.15 -2.90 6.73
CA GLU A 95 14.22 -1.44 6.67
C GLU A 95 13.38 -0.89 5.49
N ILE A 96 13.47 -1.53 4.33
CA ILE A 96 12.69 -1.18 3.13
C ILE A 96 11.20 -1.38 3.38
N ASP A 97 10.83 -2.50 3.97
CA ASP A 97 9.46 -2.86 4.28
C ASP A 97 8.77 -1.83 5.20
N GLN A 98 9.42 -1.48 6.31
CA GLN A 98 8.92 -0.47 7.22
C GLN A 98 8.75 0.90 6.54
N GLN A 99 9.68 1.29 5.67
CA GLN A 99 9.56 2.55 4.93
C GLN A 99 8.40 2.54 3.93
N ILE A 100 8.16 1.40 3.26
CA ILE A 100 7.03 1.25 2.34
C ILE A 100 5.72 1.35 3.11
N ASP A 101 5.59 0.62 4.22
CA ASP A 101 4.37 0.64 5.04
C ASP A 101 4.04 2.04 5.57
N GLN A 102 5.04 2.74 6.11
CA GLN A 102 4.87 4.10 6.60
C GLN A 102 4.42 5.07 5.50
N ARG A 103 5.03 4.98 4.32
CA ARG A 103 4.68 5.87 3.18
C ARG A 103 3.29 5.57 2.64
N VAL A 104 2.94 4.30 2.51
CA VAL A 104 1.60 3.88 2.05
C VAL A 104 0.54 4.36 3.03
N PHE A 105 0.76 4.17 4.33
CA PHE A 105 -0.17 4.64 5.35
C PHE A 105 -0.27 6.17 5.37
N HIS A 106 0.84 6.87 5.27
CA HIS A 106 0.86 8.33 5.18
C HIS A 106 0.09 8.85 3.94
N ALA A 107 0.29 8.19 2.78
CA ALA A 107 -0.42 8.53 1.56
C ALA A 107 -1.95 8.34 1.66
N LEU A 108 -2.40 7.34 2.44
CA LEU A 108 -3.82 7.13 2.72
C LEU A 108 -4.44 8.25 3.57
N MET A 109 -3.63 8.83 4.47
CA MET A 109 -4.10 9.87 5.39
C MET A 109 -4.17 11.26 4.74
N GLN A 110 -3.59 11.43 3.54
CA GLN A 110 -3.62 12.73 2.87
C GLN A 110 -4.91 12.93 2.06
N PRO A 111 -5.50 14.14 2.12
CA PRO A 111 -6.64 14.49 1.28
C PRO A 111 -6.18 14.52 -0.18
N SER A 112 -6.91 13.90 -1.09
CA SER A 112 -6.65 13.98 -2.52
C SER A 112 -7.92 14.28 -3.29
N SER A 113 -7.81 15.08 -4.35
CA SER A 113 -8.92 15.42 -5.25
C SER A 113 -9.53 14.17 -5.93
N ARG A 114 -8.76 13.07 -5.99
CA ARG A 114 -9.18 11.79 -6.57
C ARG A 114 -9.77 10.82 -5.56
N SER A 115 -9.65 11.10 -4.28
CA SER A 115 -10.03 10.19 -3.17
C SER A 115 -11.42 10.44 -2.60
N GLY A 116 -12.37 10.93 -3.40
CA GLY A 116 -13.76 10.71 -3.04
C GLY A 116 -13.95 9.20 -2.86
N MET A 117 -14.37 8.73 -1.67
CA MET A 117 -14.62 7.31 -1.40
C MET A 117 -15.52 6.72 -2.48
N GLN A 118 -14.92 6.09 -3.50
CA GLN A 118 -15.67 5.32 -4.46
C GLN A 118 -16.01 3.97 -3.86
N PRO A 119 -17.23 3.46 -4.08
CA PRO A 119 -17.56 2.09 -3.72
C PRO A 119 -16.50 1.12 -4.28
N GLY A 120 -15.98 0.23 -3.44
CA GLY A 120 -14.94 -0.72 -3.83
C GLY A 120 -13.50 -0.21 -3.73
N MET A 121 -13.24 1.04 -3.34
CA MET A 121 -11.87 1.57 -3.18
C MET A 121 -11.09 0.83 -2.08
N ALA A 122 -11.73 0.52 -0.96
CA ALA A 122 -11.11 -0.24 0.12
C ALA A 122 -10.66 -1.65 -0.35
N ALA A 123 -11.51 -2.36 -1.08
CA ALA A 123 -11.17 -3.68 -1.64
C ALA A 123 -10.04 -3.58 -2.68
N ARG A 124 -10.07 -2.55 -3.51
CA ARG A 124 -9.02 -2.29 -4.49
C ARG A 124 -7.71 -1.93 -3.81
N PHE A 125 -7.74 -1.11 -2.77
CA PHE A 125 -6.57 -0.75 -2.00
C PHE A 125 -5.98 -1.95 -1.26
N MET A 126 -6.82 -2.80 -0.64
CA MET A 126 -6.38 -4.06 -0.02
C MET A 126 -5.71 -5.01 -1.02
N THR A 127 -6.22 -5.07 -2.25
CA THR A 127 -5.59 -5.85 -3.33
C THR A 127 -4.22 -5.26 -3.69
N LEU A 128 -4.12 -3.93 -3.82
CA LEU A 128 -2.87 -3.22 -4.11
C LEU A 128 -1.86 -3.37 -2.97
N TYR A 129 -2.30 -3.28 -1.73
CA TYR A 129 -1.44 -3.48 -0.56
C TYR A 129 -0.91 -4.93 -0.48
N ARG A 130 -1.75 -5.90 -0.81
CA ARG A 130 -1.30 -7.31 -0.94
C ARG A 130 -0.28 -7.47 -2.07
N ASP A 131 -0.46 -6.79 -3.20
CA ASP A 131 0.48 -6.86 -4.33
C ASP A 131 1.82 -6.16 -3.99
N LEU A 132 1.85 -5.25 -3.00
CA LEU A 132 3.08 -4.73 -2.40
C LEU A 132 3.88 -5.81 -1.64
N SER A 133 3.24 -6.87 -1.15
CA SER A 133 3.97 -8.01 -0.58
C SER A 133 4.88 -8.68 -1.61
N ALA A 134 4.53 -8.63 -2.90
CA ALA A 134 5.42 -9.08 -3.98
C ALA A 134 6.68 -8.20 -4.10
N ALA A 135 6.59 -6.91 -3.74
CA ALA A 135 7.75 -6.03 -3.62
C ALA A 135 8.67 -6.42 -2.46
N ARG A 136 8.07 -6.78 -1.32
CA ARG A 136 8.80 -7.33 -0.16
C ARG A 136 9.60 -8.56 -0.56
N ASP A 137 8.94 -9.52 -1.21
CA ASP A 137 9.55 -10.76 -1.66
C ASP A 137 10.71 -10.52 -2.64
N PHE A 138 10.65 -9.47 -3.45
CA PHE A 138 11.75 -9.11 -4.34
C PHE A 138 12.98 -8.60 -3.55
N PHE A 139 12.77 -7.78 -2.55
CA PHE A 139 13.84 -7.27 -1.69
C PHE A 139 14.28 -8.28 -0.63
N SER A 140 13.49 -9.31 -0.34
CA SER A 140 13.88 -10.41 0.51
C SER A 140 14.98 -11.25 -0.17
N SER A 141 15.89 -11.72 0.63
CA SER A 141 17.22 -12.29 0.38
C SER A 141 17.50 -12.96 -0.97
N GLN A 142 16.54 -13.67 -1.58
CA GLN A 142 16.86 -14.63 -2.65
C GLN A 142 17.09 -13.96 -4.02
N TYR A 143 16.33 -12.92 -4.37
CA TYR A 143 16.40 -12.29 -5.70
C TYR A 143 17.51 -11.24 -5.81
N LEU A 144 17.73 -10.47 -4.75
CA LEU A 144 18.88 -9.55 -4.67
C LEU A 144 20.20 -10.29 -4.67
N VAL A 145 20.27 -11.43 -3.98
CA VAL A 145 21.43 -12.33 -3.99
C VAL A 145 21.69 -12.81 -5.42
N ALA A 146 20.68 -13.34 -6.10
CA ALA A 146 20.83 -13.83 -7.46
C ALA A 146 21.33 -12.72 -8.41
N LEU A 147 20.83 -11.50 -8.26
CA LEU A 147 21.27 -10.35 -9.07
C LEU A 147 22.71 -9.94 -8.75
N SER A 148 23.14 -10.00 -7.49
CA SER A 148 24.51 -9.70 -7.07
C SER A 148 25.52 -10.76 -7.55
N ASP A 149 25.06 -11.99 -7.81
CA ASP A 149 25.88 -13.10 -8.28
C ASP A 149 26.03 -13.13 -9.81
N VAL A 150 25.23 -12.37 -10.58
CA VAL A 150 25.30 -12.30 -12.06
C VAL A 150 26.71 -12.00 -12.60
N PRO A 151 27.44 -10.99 -12.09
CA PRO A 151 28.79 -10.69 -12.60
C PRO A 151 29.76 -11.87 -12.43
N PHE A 152 29.55 -12.71 -11.43
CA PHE A 152 30.42 -13.83 -11.11
C PHE A 152 30.15 -15.07 -11.98
N LEU A 153 29.04 -15.12 -12.74
CA LEU A 153 28.84 -16.10 -13.81
C LEU A 153 29.96 -16.01 -14.86
N LEU A 154 30.45 -14.81 -15.17
CA LEU A 154 31.57 -14.63 -16.06
C LEU A 154 32.83 -15.33 -15.53
N MET A 155 33.04 -15.38 -14.23
CA MET A 155 34.17 -16.11 -13.63
C MET A 155 34.09 -17.62 -13.93
N ILE A 156 32.89 -18.20 -13.87
CA ILE A 156 32.69 -19.62 -14.22
C ILE A 156 32.99 -19.87 -15.70
N PHE A 157 32.55 -18.98 -16.60
CA PHE A 157 32.87 -19.07 -18.04
C PHE A 157 34.36 -18.94 -18.28
N ILE A 158 35.06 -18.04 -17.59
CA ILE A 158 36.53 -17.89 -17.71
C ILE A 158 37.20 -19.20 -17.25
N VAL A 159 36.80 -19.77 -16.13
CA VAL A 159 37.41 -21.03 -15.65
C VAL A 159 37.16 -22.17 -16.62
N ILE A 160 35.95 -22.31 -17.16
CA ILE A 160 35.64 -23.34 -18.19
C ILE A 160 36.51 -23.10 -19.43
N GLY A 161 36.66 -21.84 -19.87
CA GLY A 161 37.48 -21.47 -21.05
C GLY A 161 38.96 -21.79 -20.89
N VAL A 162 39.49 -21.57 -19.67
CA VAL A 162 40.89 -21.94 -19.33
C VAL A 162 41.08 -23.45 -19.33
N ILE A 163 40.09 -24.21 -18.87
CA ILE A 163 40.14 -25.68 -18.89
C ILE A 163 40.00 -26.19 -20.33
N SER A 164 39.00 -25.71 -21.08
CA SER A 164 38.79 -26.09 -22.48
C SER A 164 37.85 -25.11 -23.18
N TRP A 165 38.39 -24.38 -24.19
CA TRP A 165 37.57 -23.46 -24.98
C TRP A 165 36.54 -24.18 -25.86
N HIS A 166 36.79 -25.43 -26.26
CA HIS A 166 35.82 -26.24 -27.02
C HIS A 166 34.57 -26.58 -26.18
N LEU A 167 34.78 -27.00 -24.94
CA LEU A 167 33.67 -27.28 -24.02
C LEU A 167 32.96 -26.02 -23.61
N LEU A 168 33.64 -24.85 -23.51
CA LEU A 168 33.02 -23.56 -23.27
C LEU A 168 31.96 -23.25 -24.35
N LEU A 169 32.25 -23.49 -25.62
CA LEU A 169 31.31 -23.27 -26.72
C LEU A 169 30.04 -24.10 -26.53
N VAL A 170 30.16 -25.37 -26.10
CA VAL A 170 29.01 -26.24 -25.82
C VAL A 170 28.17 -25.66 -24.68
N VAL A 171 28.81 -25.22 -23.59
CA VAL A 171 28.11 -24.62 -22.45
C VAL A 171 27.40 -23.32 -22.87
N VAL A 172 28.04 -22.45 -23.60
CA VAL A 172 27.44 -21.20 -24.08
C VAL A 172 26.22 -21.45 -24.96
N VAL A 173 26.27 -22.44 -25.87
CA VAL A 173 25.13 -22.82 -26.71
C VAL A 173 23.96 -23.26 -25.84
N TRP A 174 24.19 -24.12 -24.84
CA TRP A 174 23.13 -24.61 -23.97
C TRP A 174 22.58 -23.54 -23.04
N VAL A 175 23.39 -22.63 -22.54
CA VAL A 175 22.93 -21.46 -21.79
C VAL A 175 22.06 -20.55 -22.66
N PHE A 176 22.46 -20.33 -23.92
CA PHE A 176 21.66 -19.55 -24.87
C PHE A 176 20.30 -20.23 -25.16
N VAL A 177 20.28 -21.54 -25.41
CA VAL A 177 19.05 -22.31 -25.58
C VAL A 177 18.16 -22.21 -24.33
N TYR A 178 18.76 -22.38 -23.15
CA TYR A 178 18.05 -22.29 -21.86
C TYR A 178 17.38 -20.93 -21.66
N VAL A 179 18.13 -19.85 -21.89
CA VAL A 179 17.61 -18.48 -21.73
C VAL A 179 16.54 -18.17 -22.79
N SER A 180 16.74 -18.60 -24.04
CA SER A 180 15.79 -18.38 -25.14
C SER A 180 14.46 -19.10 -24.91
N VAL A 181 14.51 -20.40 -24.62
CA VAL A 181 13.30 -21.20 -24.31
C VAL A 181 12.63 -20.69 -23.03
N GLY A 182 13.41 -20.43 -21.99
CA GLY A 182 12.90 -19.91 -20.72
C GLY A 182 12.20 -18.56 -20.88
N SER A 183 12.74 -17.65 -21.70
CA SER A 183 12.12 -16.34 -21.93
C SER A 183 10.82 -16.41 -22.72
N LEU A 184 10.72 -17.34 -23.68
CA LEU A 184 9.50 -17.60 -24.46
C LEU A 184 8.37 -18.17 -23.58
N LEU A 185 8.69 -19.20 -22.80
CA LEU A 185 7.73 -19.83 -21.89
C LEU A 185 7.28 -18.85 -20.80
N LYS A 186 8.18 -18.00 -20.32
CA LYS A 186 7.87 -16.98 -19.32
C LYS A 186 6.87 -15.94 -19.82
N LYS A 187 6.99 -15.45 -21.06
CA LYS A 187 6.00 -14.53 -21.63
C LYS A 187 4.59 -15.12 -21.54
N ARG A 188 4.45 -16.39 -21.92
CA ARG A 188 3.17 -17.08 -21.90
C ARG A 188 2.60 -17.25 -20.48
N SER A 189 3.43 -17.63 -19.52
CA SER A 189 2.99 -17.76 -18.12
C SER A 189 2.64 -16.41 -17.48
N ALA A 190 3.30 -15.31 -17.88
CA ALA A 190 3.00 -13.98 -17.39
C ALA A 190 1.60 -13.51 -17.82
N ASP A 191 1.18 -13.77 -19.05
CA ASP A 191 -0.17 -13.44 -19.53
C ASP A 191 -1.25 -14.21 -18.76
N ILE A 192 -1.00 -15.49 -18.46
CA ILE A 192 -1.93 -16.32 -17.66
C ILE A 192 -1.95 -15.81 -16.22
N ALA A 193 -0.81 -15.50 -15.63
CA ALA A 193 -0.71 -14.97 -14.26
C ALA A 193 -1.47 -13.64 -14.10
N GLN A 194 -1.40 -12.75 -15.10
CA GLN A 194 -2.17 -11.50 -15.11
C GLN A 194 -3.68 -11.76 -15.11
N LYS A 195 -4.16 -12.73 -15.91
CA LYS A 195 -5.58 -13.14 -15.91
C LYS A 195 -6.00 -13.68 -14.55
N VAL A 196 -5.17 -14.53 -13.96
CA VAL A 196 -5.40 -15.09 -12.61
C VAL A 196 -5.51 -13.98 -11.56
N SER A 197 -4.62 -13.00 -11.58
CA SER A 197 -4.65 -11.84 -10.68
C SER A 197 -5.95 -11.05 -10.82
N ASN A 198 -6.39 -10.76 -12.05
CA ASN A 198 -7.64 -10.04 -12.31
C ASN A 198 -8.87 -10.83 -11.82
N LEU A 199 -8.90 -12.15 -12.03
CA LEU A 199 -9.98 -13.01 -11.56
C LEU A 199 -10.02 -13.11 -10.03
N GLN A 200 -8.85 -13.15 -9.36
CA GLN A 200 -8.75 -13.08 -7.91
C GLN A 200 -9.32 -11.76 -7.36
N ALA A 201 -8.98 -10.63 -8.00
CA ALA A 201 -9.50 -9.32 -7.62
C ALA A 201 -11.03 -9.28 -7.77
N THR A 202 -11.57 -9.81 -8.87
CA THR A 202 -13.02 -9.90 -9.10
C THR A 202 -13.71 -10.77 -8.04
N LYS A 203 -13.13 -11.93 -7.72
CA LYS A 203 -13.67 -12.83 -6.68
C LYS A 203 -13.66 -12.15 -5.30
N LEU A 204 -12.59 -11.44 -4.96
CA LEU A 204 -12.49 -10.72 -3.69
C LEU A 204 -13.52 -9.57 -3.63
N ALA A 205 -13.72 -8.83 -4.72
CA ALA A 205 -14.74 -7.79 -4.79
C ALA A 205 -16.14 -8.35 -4.54
N LEU A 206 -16.50 -9.49 -5.16
CA LEU A 206 -17.78 -10.17 -4.93
C LEU A 206 -17.96 -10.60 -3.46
N LEU A 207 -16.90 -11.04 -2.80
CA LEU A 207 -16.94 -11.38 -1.38
C LEU A 207 -17.14 -10.14 -0.50
N THR A 208 -16.44 -9.06 -0.80
CA THR A 208 -16.57 -7.79 -0.07
C THR A 208 -17.99 -7.22 -0.23
N ASP A 209 -18.54 -7.25 -1.43
CA ASP A 209 -19.92 -6.84 -1.71
C ASP A 209 -20.93 -7.71 -0.96
N ALA A 210 -20.69 -9.03 -0.91
CA ALA A 210 -21.52 -9.95 -0.16
C ALA A 210 -21.51 -9.64 1.36
N MET A 211 -20.33 -9.38 1.92
CA MET A 211 -20.18 -9.09 3.34
C MET A 211 -20.81 -7.75 3.73
N SER A 212 -20.69 -6.73 2.88
CA SER A 212 -21.26 -5.40 3.14
C SER A 212 -22.79 -5.35 3.03
N SER A 213 -23.40 -6.31 2.32
CA SER A 213 -24.85 -6.37 2.07
C SER A 213 -25.50 -7.68 2.53
N LEU A 214 -24.93 -8.33 3.55
CA LEU A 214 -25.30 -9.68 3.97
C LEU A 214 -26.79 -9.80 4.32
N ASP A 215 -27.34 -8.85 5.07
CA ASP A 215 -28.76 -8.86 5.47
C ASP A 215 -29.70 -8.71 4.26
N ALA A 216 -29.37 -7.82 3.35
CA ALA A 216 -30.12 -7.65 2.11
C ALA A 216 -30.08 -8.91 1.23
N LEU A 217 -28.93 -9.59 1.18
CA LEU A 217 -28.76 -10.82 0.40
C LEU A 217 -29.54 -12.00 1.02
N ARG A 218 -29.59 -12.08 2.37
CA ARG A 218 -30.33 -13.13 3.09
C ARG A 218 -31.85 -12.98 2.98
N THR A 219 -32.32 -11.73 2.80
CA THR A 219 -33.75 -11.40 2.76
C THR A 219 -34.28 -11.23 1.34
N SER A 220 -33.47 -11.45 0.32
CA SER A 220 -33.85 -11.27 -1.09
C SER A 220 -33.34 -12.40 -2.00
N HIS A 221 -33.92 -12.52 -3.21
CA HIS A 221 -33.43 -13.43 -4.23
C HIS A 221 -32.06 -13.06 -4.82
N ALA A 222 -31.54 -11.86 -4.48
CA ALA A 222 -30.22 -11.40 -4.95
C ALA A 222 -29.07 -12.31 -4.46
N GLY A 223 -29.24 -12.99 -3.30
CA GLY A 223 -28.28 -13.96 -2.78
C GLY A 223 -27.98 -15.10 -3.76
N HIS A 224 -29.01 -15.67 -4.40
CA HIS A 224 -28.81 -16.72 -5.40
C HIS A 224 -28.07 -16.23 -6.66
N ALA A 225 -28.39 -15.02 -7.12
CA ALA A 225 -27.72 -14.43 -8.27
C ALA A 225 -26.24 -14.16 -7.99
N LEU A 226 -25.93 -13.64 -6.80
CA LEU A 226 -24.54 -13.40 -6.37
C LEU A 226 -23.78 -14.71 -6.16
N GLN A 227 -24.41 -15.73 -5.58
CA GLN A 227 -23.84 -17.07 -5.43
C GLN A 227 -23.47 -17.68 -6.80
N HIS A 228 -24.34 -17.53 -7.80
CA HIS A 228 -24.05 -18.01 -9.16
C HIS A 228 -22.83 -17.27 -9.76
N LYS A 229 -22.77 -15.93 -9.64
CA LYS A 229 -21.61 -15.13 -10.11
C LYS A 229 -20.32 -15.53 -9.40
N PHE A 230 -20.38 -15.73 -8.09
CA PHE A 230 -19.23 -16.16 -7.28
C PHE A 230 -18.74 -17.57 -7.68
N THR A 231 -19.68 -18.51 -7.89
CA THR A 231 -19.36 -19.86 -8.33
C THR A 231 -18.70 -19.84 -9.71
N GLN A 232 -19.20 -19.02 -10.63
CA GLN A 232 -18.61 -18.84 -11.95
C GLN A 232 -17.21 -18.24 -11.87
N ALA A 233 -17.02 -17.13 -11.14
CA ALA A 233 -15.72 -16.51 -10.92
C ALA A 233 -14.73 -17.50 -10.27
N SER A 234 -15.19 -18.33 -9.32
CA SER A 234 -14.38 -19.36 -8.68
C SER A 234 -13.95 -20.45 -9.65
N LYS A 235 -14.84 -20.87 -10.57
CA LYS A 235 -14.54 -21.86 -11.60
C LYS A 235 -13.52 -21.30 -12.59
N ASP A 236 -13.77 -20.11 -13.12
CA ASP A 236 -12.86 -19.44 -14.05
C ASP A 236 -11.47 -19.25 -13.45
N LEU A 237 -11.40 -18.87 -12.15
CA LEU A 237 -10.14 -18.77 -11.41
C LEU A 237 -9.46 -20.13 -11.26
N ALA A 238 -10.20 -21.17 -10.92
CA ALA A 238 -9.64 -22.53 -10.76
C ALA A 238 -9.06 -23.07 -12.07
N ASP A 239 -9.77 -22.87 -13.17
CA ASP A 239 -9.35 -23.30 -14.50
C ASP A 239 -8.07 -22.58 -14.94
N ASN A 240 -8.02 -21.25 -14.79
CA ASN A 240 -6.82 -20.49 -15.14
C ASN A 240 -5.63 -20.77 -14.19
N ASN A 241 -5.87 -20.99 -12.89
CA ASN A 241 -4.83 -21.44 -11.95
C ASN A 241 -4.28 -22.82 -12.34
N ASN A 242 -5.13 -23.72 -12.78
CA ASN A 242 -4.68 -25.04 -13.25
C ASN A 242 -3.78 -24.91 -14.49
N TRP A 243 -4.18 -24.08 -15.47
CA TRP A 243 -3.34 -23.77 -16.62
C TRP A 243 -2.00 -23.14 -16.24
N LEU A 244 -2.01 -22.20 -15.30
CA LEU A 244 -0.78 -21.59 -14.81
C LEU A 244 0.15 -22.62 -14.15
N ARG A 245 -0.38 -23.52 -13.31
CA ARG A 245 0.39 -24.60 -12.68
C ARG A 245 0.98 -25.54 -13.71
N LEU A 246 0.20 -25.94 -14.71
CA LEU A 246 0.69 -26.80 -15.79
C LEU A 246 1.84 -26.15 -16.55
N GLU A 247 1.70 -24.85 -16.88
CA GLU A 247 2.75 -24.11 -17.58
C GLU A 247 4.04 -24.02 -16.76
N LEU A 248 3.94 -23.74 -15.46
CA LEU A 248 5.08 -23.70 -14.53
C LEU A 248 5.74 -25.07 -14.37
N MET A 249 4.96 -26.15 -14.29
CA MET A 249 5.49 -27.52 -14.26
C MET A 249 6.23 -27.85 -15.57
N LEU A 250 5.66 -27.51 -16.72
CA LEU A 250 6.31 -27.70 -18.01
C LEU A 250 7.63 -26.94 -18.09
N GLN A 251 7.69 -25.69 -17.57
CA GLN A 251 8.93 -24.91 -17.51
C GLN A 251 10.00 -25.65 -16.69
N THR A 252 9.64 -26.23 -15.55
CA THR A 252 10.57 -27.00 -14.71
C THR A 252 11.08 -28.24 -15.45
N HIS A 253 10.20 -28.97 -16.13
CA HIS A 253 10.58 -30.14 -16.91
C HIS A 253 11.49 -29.79 -18.11
N TRP A 254 11.19 -28.71 -18.82
CA TRP A 254 12.05 -28.21 -19.90
C TRP A 254 13.43 -27.79 -19.39
N ALA A 255 13.50 -27.09 -18.27
CA ALA A 255 14.77 -26.72 -17.64
C ALA A 255 15.60 -27.96 -17.29
N HIS A 256 14.96 -29.01 -16.75
CA HIS A 256 15.62 -30.26 -16.43
C HIS A 256 16.06 -31.01 -17.69
N ALA A 257 15.23 -31.06 -18.74
CA ALA A 257 15.58 -31.69 -20.01
C ALA A 257 16.80 -31.03 -20.67
N ILE A 258 16.84 -29.66 -20.70
CA ILE A 258 17.98 -28.91 -21.22
C ILE A 258 19.25 -29.21 -20.41
N TYR A 259 19.13 -29.29 -19.07
CA TYR A 259 20.25 -29.67 -18.22
C TYR A 259 20.81 -31.06 -18.58
N LEU A 260 19.96 -32.06 -18.72
CA LEU A 260 20.36 -33.41 -19.09
C LEU A 260 20.99 -33.50 -20.50
N LEU A 261 20.39 -32.79 -21.47
CA LEU A 261 20.91 -32.72 -22.84
C LEU A 261 22.27 -32.02 -22.89
N SER A 262 22.45 -30.95 -22.11
CA SER A 262 23.74 -30.28 -21.94
C SER A 262 24.78 -31.22 -21.38
N TYR A 263 24.43 -31.96 -20.33
CA TYR A 263 25.34 -32.92 -19.71
C TYR A 263 25.76 -34.02 -20.68
N VAL A 264 24.80 -34.63 -21.42
CA VAL A 264 25.09 -35.68 -22.42
C VAL A 264 25.97 -35.12 -23.54
N SER A 265 25.66 -33.93 -24.07
CA SER A 265 26.45 -33.32 -25.13
C SER A 265 27.89 -33.03 -24.70
N LEU A 266 28.10 -32.57 -23.45
CA LEU A 266 29.42 -32.33 -22.86
C LEU A 266 30.20 -33.64 -22.72
N LEU A 267 29.57 -34.74 -22.33
CA LEU A 267 30.22 -36.04 -22.26
C LEU A 267 30.62 -36.55 -23.66
N VAL A 268 29.73 -36.43 -24.65
CA VAL A 268 30.02 -36.84 -26.02
C VAL A 268 31.19 -36.05 -26.59
N VAL A 269 31.10 -34.71 -26.60
CA VAL A 269 32.19 -33.87 -27.13
C VAL A 269 33.47 -34.01 -26.31
N GLY A 270 33.31 -34.08 -24.96
CA GLY A 270 34.45 -34.28 -24.05
C GLY A 270 35.18 -35.60 -24.30
N SER A 271 34.46 -36.68 -24.58
CA SER A 271 35.07 -37.99 -24.88
C SER A 271 35.92 -37.93 -26.14
N TYR A 272 35.48 -37.26 -27.21
CA TYR A 272 36.27 -37.05 -28.40
C TYR A 272 37.55 -36.20 -28.11
N LEU A 273 37.43 -35.17 -27.27
CA LEU A 273 38.58 -34.33 -26.89
C LEU A 273 39.58 -35.08 -25.99
N VAL A 274 39.09 -35.96 -25.11
CA VAL A 274 39.94 -36.82 -24.27
C VAL A 274 40.67 -37.86 -25.14
N PHE A 275 39.95 -38.50 -26.06
CA PHE A 275 40.56 -39.44 -27.01
C PHE A 275 41.64 -38.76 -27.84
N GLY A 276 41.41 -37.50 -28.30
CA GLY A 276 42.39 -36.69 -29.02
C GLY A 276 43.49 -36.10 -28.14
N GLN A 277 43.54 -36.41 -26.85
CA GLN A 277 44.50 -35.90 -25.85
C GLN A 277 44.52 -34.37 -25.71
N TYR A 278 43.44 -33.67 -26.09
CA TYR A 278 43.31 -32.21 -25.91
C TYR A 278 42.96 -31.84 -24.48
N ILE A 279 42.27 -32.71 -23.74
CA ILE A 279 41.88 -32.51 -22.35
C ILE A 279 42.01 -33.82 -21.56
N THR A 280 42.03 -33.70 -20.20
CA THR A 280 42.00 -34.87 -19.30
C THR A 280 40.58 -35.30 -18.97
N VAL A 281 40.42 -36.52 -18.44
CA VAL A 281 39.11 -37.01 -17.92
C VAL A 281 38.61 -36.12 -16.78
N GLY A 282 39.52 -35.73 -15.87
CA GLY A 282 39.20 -34.80 -14.80
C GLY A 282 38.71 -33.42 -15.26
N ALA A 283 39.35 -32.89 -16.34
CA ALA A 283 38.90 -31.65 -16.98
C ALA A 283 37.47 -31.77 -17.54
N MET A 284 37.15 -32.86 -18.24
CA MET A 284 35.79 -33.14 -18.73
C MET A 284 34.77 -33.19 -17.59
N MET A 285 35.09 -33.90 -16.48
CA MET A 285 34.21 -33.99 -15.31
C MET A 285 34.00 -32.64 -14.63
N ALA A 286 35.07 -31.85 -14.47
CA ALA A 286 34.99 -30.49 -13.88
C ALA A 286 34.09 -29.56 -14.71
N VAL A 287 34.23 -29.52 -16.02
CA VAL A 287 33.39 -28.72 -16.90
C VAL A 287 31.92 -29.17 -16.85
N SER A 288 31.66 -30.49 -16.78
CA SER A 288 30.31 -31.02 -16.63
C SER A 288 29.65 -30.57 -15.33
N MET A 289 30.38 -30.54 -14.21
CA MET A 289 29.89 -30.03 -12.93
C MET A 289 29.64 -28.52 -12.98
N LEU A 290 30.56 -27.74 -13.58
CA LEU A 290 30.43 -26.30 -13.71
C LEU A 290 29.28 -25.91 -14.64
N SER A 291 29.04 -26.67 -15.72
CA SER A 291 27.90 -26.43 -16.62
C SER A 291 26.56 -26.49 -15.89
N GLY A 292 26.36 -27.48 -15.03
CA GLY A 292 25.16 -27.56 -14.21
C GLY A 292 24.96 -26.36 -13.29
N ARG A 293 26.04 -25.85 -12.71
CA ARG A 293 26.02 -24.63 -11.88
C ARG A 293 25.66 -23.39 -12.71
N THR A 294 26.23 -23.29 -13.92
CA THR A 294 25.96 -22.17 -14.85
C THR A 294 24.50 -22.12 -15.28
N LEU A 295 23.91 -23.27 -15.66
CA LEU A 295 22.49 -23.36 -16.02
C LEU A 295 21.57 -23.06 -14.84
N GLY A 296 21.90 -23.52 -13.64
CA GLY A 296 21.16 -23.20 -12.42
C GLY A 296 21.16 -21.70 -12.11
N ALA A 297 22.31 -21.04 -12.22
CA ALA A 297 22.44 -19.62 -12.02
C ALA A 297 21.72 -18.80 -13.12
N ALA A 298 21.75 -19.24 -14.38
CA ALA A 298 20.96 -18.63 -15.46
C ALA A 298 19.45 -18.72 -15.17
N GLY A 299 19.00 -19.82 -14.59
CA GLY A 299 17.61 -19.99 -14.13
C GLY A 299 17.22 -18.99 -13.03
N GLN A 300 18.08 -18.80 -12.04
CA GLN A 300 17.85 -17.81 -10.97
C GLN A 300 17.77 -16.39 -11.51
N VAL A 301 18.62 -16.03 -12.47
CA VAL A 301 18.57 -14.72 -13.15
C VAL A 301 17.22 -14.51 -13.86
N LEU A 302 16.77 -15.52 -14.63
CA LEU A 302 15.46 -15.46 -15.30
C LEU A 302 14.31 -15.29 -14.31
N MET A 303 14.33 -15.99 -13.18
CA MET A 303 13.33 -15.84 -12.12
C MET A 303 13.36 -14.43 -11.51
N SER A 304 14.56 -13.91 -11.20
CA SER A 304 14.74 -12.56 -10.64
C SER A 304 14.25 -11.46 -11.56
N LEU A 305 14.50 -11.56 -12.87
CA LEU A 305 13.95 -10.65 -13.87
C LEU A 305 12.41 -10.68 -13.92
N GLY A 306 11.80 -11.84 -13.62
CA GLY A 306 10.35 -11.93 -13.54
C GLY A 306 9.75 -11.20 -12.37
N ARG A 307 10.32 -11.43 -11.20
CA ARG A 307 9.89 -10.73 -9.99
C ARG A 307 10.12 -9.23 -10.10
N TRP A 308 11.18 -8.81 -10.76
CA TRP A 308 11.40 -7.41 -11.09
C TRP A 308 10.27 -6.79 -11.92
N GLN A 309 9.80 -7.51 -12.95
CA GLN A 309 8.67 -7.05 -13.78
C GLN A 309 7.37 -6.96 -12.98
N GLU A 310 7.10 -7.95 -12.11
CA GLU A 310 5.95 -7.93 -11.19
C GLU A 310 6.01 -6.71 -10.26
N LEU A 311 7.17 -6.46 -9.66
CA LEU A 311 7.42 -5.27 -8.83
C LEU A 311 7.13 -3.96 -9.59
N GLN A 312 7.69 -3.81 -10.80
CA GLN A 312 7.45 -2.61 -11.62
C GLN A 312 5.97 -2.41 -11.92
N GLN A 313 5.24 -3.49 -12.20
CA GLN A 313 3.81 -3.41 -12.49
C GLN A 313 3.01 -2.99 -11.24
N SER A 314 3.29 -3.57 -10.08
CA SER A 314 2.66 -3.20 -8.81
C SER A 314 2.94 -1.73 -8.46
N MET A 315 4.18 -1.28 -8.64
CA MET A 315 4.57 0.12 -8.40
C MET A 315 3.88 1.10 -9.37
N ARG A 316 3.73 0.77 -10.65
CA ARG A 316 3.00 1.61 -11.61
C ARG A 316 1.52 1.78 -11.25
N VAL A 317 0.90 0.75 -10.72
CA VAL A 317 -0.51 0.80 -10.29
C VAL A 317 -0.66 1.63 -9.01
N LEU A 318 0.32 1.59 -8.12
CA LEU A 318 0.34 2.35 -6.87
C LEU A 318 0.79 3.81 -7.04
N ALA A 319 1.64 4.09 -8.01
CA ALA A 319 2.21 5.41 -8.24
C ALA A 319 1.19 6.56 -8.26
N PRO A 320 0.00 6.46 -8.89
CA PRO A 320 -1.01 7.52 -8.88
C PRO A 320 -1.57 7.82 -7.49
N TYR A 321 -1.62 6.82 -6.60
CA TYR A 321 -2.12 7.00 -5.23
C TYR A 321 -1.05 7.56 -4.29
N LEU A 322 0.20 7.28 -4.59
CA LEU A 322 1.35 7.65 -3.77
C LEU A 322 2.00 8.96 -4.23
N SER A 323 1.92 9.31 -5.52
CA SER A 323 2.47 10.56 -6.08
C SER A 323 1.63 11.79 -5.73
N ALA A 324 0.34 11.63 -5.49
CA ALA A 324 -0.51 12.73 -5.00
C ALA A 324 -0.01 13.28 -3.65
N SER A 325 0.59 12.41 -2.81
CA SER A 325 1.09 12.78 -1.48
C SER A 325 2.42 13.54 -1.47
N ILE A 326 3.16 13.51 -2.57
CA ILE A 326 4.55 14.01 -2.60
C ILE A 326 4.61 15.47 -3.06
N ASN A 327 3.72 15.86 -3.95
CA ASN A 327 3.67 17.24 -4.43
C ASN A 327 3.23 18.24 -3.34
N GLU A 328 2.47 17.78 -2.34
CA GLU A 328 1.99 18.64 -1.24
C GLU A 328 3.04 18.86 -0.14
N SER A 329 3.99 17.93 0.06
CA SER A 329 5.06 18.10 1.07
C SER A 329 6.11 19.14 0.70
N ALA A 330 6.10 19.65 -0.53
CA ALA A 330 7.05 20.66 -1.03
C ALA A 330 6.51 22.08 -0.93
N GLU A 331 5.20 22.29 -0.83
CA GLU A 331 4.62 23.59 -0.55
C GLU A 331 4.70 23.88 0.96
N GLN A 332 5.19 25.05 1.31
CA GLN A 332 5.39 25.50 2.69
C GLN A 332 4.06 25.44 3.46
N THR A 333 3.83 24.39 4.21
CA THR A 333 2.69 24.29 5.11
C THR A 333 2.87 25.29 6.26
N LEU A 334 1.90 26.18 6.40
CA LEU A 334 1.87 27.17 7.49
C LEU A 334 1.31 26.49 8.74
N HIS A 335 2.04 26.59 9.85
CA HIS A 335 1.52 26.22 11.16
C HIS A 335 0.62 27.35 11.69
N ARG A 336 -0.66 27.01 11.88
CA ARG A 336 -1.65 27.92 12.47
C ARG A 336 -2.31 27.28 13.70
N PRO A 337 -1.86 27.64 14.92
CA PRO A 337 -2.46 27.14 16.15
C PRO A 337 -3.90 27.70 16.33
N SER A 338 -4.74 26.95 17.03
CA SER A 338 -6.17 27.27 17.25
C SER A 338 -6.41 28.69 17.77
N ALA A 339 -5.51 29.22 18.58
CA ALA A 339 -5.62 30.56 19.15
C ALA A 339 -5.55 31.69 18.11
N SER A 340 -5.01 31.44 16.92
CA SER A 340 -4.86 32.42 15.84
C SER A 340 -6.00 32.39 14.82
N ILE A 341 -7.00 31.52 15.00
CA ILE A 341 -8.11 31.35 14.07
C ILE A 341 -9.33 32.14 14.53
N GLU A 342 -9.84 32.99 13.65
CA GLU A 342 -11.09 33.76 13.85
C GLU A 342 -12.30 32.98 13.31
N GLY A 343 -12.11 32.16 12.25
CA GLY A 343 -13.14 31.34 11.67
C GLY A 343 -13.88 31.95 10.48
N HIS A 344 -13.26 32.90 9.77
CA HIS A 344 -13.77 33.41 8.49
C HIS A 344 -13.50 32.38 7.39
N ILE A 345 -14.55 31.95 6.67
CA ILE A 345 -14.45 31.01 5.56
C ILE A 345 -14.82 31.71 4.26
N ALA A 346 -13.92 31.68 3.27
CA ALA A 346 -14.16 32.17 1.93
C ALA A 346 -13.97 31.06 0.89
N ILE A 347 -14.97 30.88 0.07
CA ILE A 347 -15.02 29.91 -1.02
C ILE A 347 -14.92 30.70 -2.32
N HIS A 348 -13.85 30.45 -3.10
CA HIS A 348 -13.58 31.18 -4.34
C HIS A 348 -13.63 30.22 -5.54
N GLN A 349 -14.64 30.41 -6.39
CA GLN A 349 -14.82 29.68 -7.66
C GLN A 349 -14.67 28.15 -7.53
N VAL A 350 -15.15 27.58 -6.42
CA VAL A 350 -15.01 26.16 -6.14
C VAL A 350 -15.89 25.33 -7.08
N ALA A 351 -15.25 24.49 -7.86
CA ALA A 351 -15.88 23.44 -8.64
C ALA A 351 -15.31 22.06 -8.28
N HIS A 352 -16.15 21.05 -8.33
CA HIS A 352 -15.72 19.67 -8.07
C HIS A 352 -16.42 18.68 -8.99
N HIS A 353 -15.60 17.80 -9.58
CA HIS A 353 -16.05 16.69 -10.43
C HIS A 353 -15.55 15.38 -9.84
N PHE A 354 -16.41 14.38 -9.77
CA PHE A 354 -15.98 13.03 -9.43
C PHE A 354 -15.15 12.43 -10.58
N SER A 355 -14.39 11.38 -10.27
CA SER A 355 -13.54 10.69 -11.24
C SER A 355 -14.27 10.11 -12.47
N ASN A 356 -15.59 9.92 -12.38
CA ASN A 356 -16.46 9.54 -13.51
C ASN A 356 -16.89 10.74 -14.39
N GLY A 357 -16.36 11.94 -14.14
CA GLY A 357 -16.68 13.17 -14.87
C GLY A 357 -17.98 13.88 -14.42
N THR A 358 -18.70 13.35 -13.42
CA THR A 358 -19.94 13.98 -12.95
C THR A 358 -19.61 15.27 -12.17
N ALA A 359 -20.10 16.41 -12.65
CA ALA A 359 -19.97 17.69 -11.95
C ALA A 359 -20.92 17.74 -10.75
N VAL A 360 -20.37 17.95 -9.55
CA VAL A 360 -21.12 18.02 -8.29
C VAL A 360 -21.24 19.44 -7.79
N LEU A 361 -20.17 20.24 -7.92
CA LEU A 361 -20.15 21.65 -7.57
C LEU A 361 -19.68 22.46 -8.79
N ARG A 362 -20.27 23.65 -8.98
CA ARG A 362 -20.06 24.48 -10.17
C ARG A 362 -19.83 25.92 -9.77
N GLU A 363 -18.55 26.34 -9.75
CA GLU A 363 -18.10 27.73 -9.56
C GLU A 363 -18.75 28.46 -8.36
N LEU A 364 -18.80 27.79 -7.19
CA LEU A 364 -19.38 28.36 -5.99
C LEU A 364 -18.50 29.48 -5.44
N ASN A 365 -19.14 30.60 -5.13
CA ASN A 365 -18.54 31.72 -4.40
C ASN A 365 -19.40 32.01 -3.17
N LEU A 366 -18.78 31.99 -1.99
CA LEU A 366 -19.46 32.16 -0.72
C LEU A 366 -18.50 32.69 0.33
N GLN A 367 -19.00 33.55 1.21
CA GLN A 367 -18.27 34.06 2.37
C GLN A 367 -19.11 33.83 3.63
N ILE A 368 -18.47 33.30 4.68
CA ILE A 368 -19.06 33.06 6.00
C ILE A 368 -18.21 33.77 7.02
N HIS A 369 -18.84 34.64 7.80
CA HIS A 369 -18.15 35.46 8.79
C HIS A 369 -17.92 34.74 10.11
N PRO A 370 -16.89 35.12 10.89
CA PRO A 370 -16.64 34.57 12.21
C PRO A 370 -17.89 34.63 13.10
N GLY A 371 -18.20 33.54 13.79
CA GLY A 371 -19.37 33.42 14.67
C GLY A 371 -20.73 33.33 13.96
N GLU A 372 -20.75 33.30 12.61
CA GLU A 372 -21.99 33.18 11.84
C GLU A 372 -22.55 31.76 11.92
N ARG A 373 -23.86 31.61 12.02
CA ARG A 373 -24.58 30.35 12.01
C ARG A 373 -25.34 30.21 10.70
N VAL A 374 -24.89 29.27 9.87
CA VAL A 374 -25.37 29.10 8.51
C VAL A 374 -25.97 27.70 8.34
N ALA A 375 -27.17 27.61 7.77
CA ALA A 375 -27.73 26.35 7.31
C ALA A 375 -27.51 26.18 5.80
N LEU A 376 -27.12 24.99 5.40
CA LEU A 376 -27.06 24.57 4.00
C LEU A 376 -28.24 23.63 3.70
N VAL A 377 -29.13 24.03 2.81
CA VAL A 377 -30.29 23.24 2.40
C VAL A 377 -30.29 23.00 0.89
N GLY A 378 -31.08 22.05 0.44
CA GLY A 378 -31.22 21.70 -0.97
C GLY A 378 -31.59 20.25 -1.17
N ARG A 379 -32.00 19.89 -2.38
CA ARG A 379 -32.41 18.52 -2.72
C ARG A 379 -31.28 17.51 -2.51
N PRO A 380 -31.58 16.21 -2.25
CA PRO A 380 -30.57 15.16 -2.30
C PRO A 380 -29.76 15.24 -3.59
N GLY A 381 -28.43 15.10 -3.49
CA GLY A 381 -27.53 15.22 -4.65
C GLY A 381 -27.18 16.65 -5.09
N SER A 382 -27.62 17.71 -4.39
CA SER A 382 -27.27 19.10 -4.73
C SER A 382 -25.81 19.51 -4.40
N GLY A 383 -25.03 18.64 -3.73
CA GLY A 383 -23.61 18.87 -3.44
C GLY A 383 -23.29 19.35 -2.01
N LYS A 384 -24.28 19.43 -1.09
CA LYS A 384 -24.10 19.90 0.31
C LYS A 384 -22.99 19.18 1.07
N SER A 385 -23.06 17.87 1.17
CA SER A 385 -22.05 17.04 1.86
C SER A 385 -20.68 17.13 1.19
N THR A 386 -20.64 17.28 -0.13
CA THR A 386 -19.38 17.48 -0.87
C THR A 386 -18.77 18.84 -0.52
N LEU A 387 -19.59 19.90 -0.45
CA LEU A 387 -19.14 21.22 -0.03
C LEU A 387 -18.60 21.21 1.41
N LEU A 388 -19.30 20.57 2.35
CA LEU A 388 -18.80 20.42 3.72
C LEU A 388 -17.45 19.67 3.77
N ARG A 389 -17.29 18.60 3.00
CA ARG A 389 -16.03 17.86 2.92
C ARG A 389 -14.88 18.70 2.35
N ILE A 390 -15.16 19.56 1.38
CA ILE A 390 -14.18 20.49 0.83
C ILE A 390 -13.80 21.57 1.87
N MET A 391 -14.79 22.14 2.58
CA MET A 391 -14.52 23.09 3.67
C MET A 391 -13.77 22.45 4.84
N ALA A 392 -13.98 21.16 5.08
CA ALA A 392 -13.22 20.39 6.08
C ALA A 392 -11.79 20.04 5.61
N GLY A 393 -11.46 20.25 4.33
CA GLY A 393 -10.19 19.80 3.76
C GLY A 393 -10.07 18.28 3.68
N ALA A 394 -11.20 17.56 3.72
CA ALA A 394 -11.24 16.10 3.54
C ALA A 394 -11.14 15.67 2.07
N ILE A 395 -11.55 16.54 1.14
CA ILE A 395 -11.35 16.41 -0.30
C ILE A 395 -10.94 17.78 -0.87
N GLU A 396 -10.11 17.75 -1.91
CA GLU A 396 -9.73 18.96 -2.62
C GLU A 396 -10.73 19.30 -3.73
N PRO A 397 -10.99 20.60 -3.96
CA PRO A 397 -11.78 21.03 -5.11
C PRO A 397 -11.01 20.75 -6.41
N THR A 398 -11.73 20.49 -7.52
CA THR A 398 -11.10 20.33 -8.84
C THR A 398 -10.62 21.68 -9.39
N GLN A 399 -11.33 22.77 -9.04
CA GLN A 399 -10.98 24.14 -9.39
C GLN A 399 -11.40 25.07 -8.24
N GLY A 400 -10.72 26.22 -8.15
CA GLY A 400 -10.95 27.18 -7.07
C GLY A 400 -10.28 26.76 -5.76
N GLU A 401 -10.55 27.49 -4.69
CA GLU A 401 -9.96 27.26 -3.38
C GLU A 401 -10.89 27.65 -2.24
N VAL A 402 -10.67 27.03 -1.06
CA VAL A 402 -11.25 27.45 0.20
C VAL A 402 -10.17 28.15 1.03
N ARG A 403 -10.49 29.31 1.58
CA ARG A 403 -9.61 30.06 2.47
C ARG A 403 -10.22 30.13 3.88
N VAL A 404 -9.36 30.02 4.88
CA VAL A 404 -9.71 30.25 6.28
C VAL A 404 -8.84 31.43 6.77
N ASP A 405 -9.47 32.50 7.24
CA ASP A 405 -8.80 33.74 7.66
C ASP A 405 -7.77 34.23 6.62
N HIS A 406 -8.19 34.28 5.35
CA HIS A 406 -7.40 34.71 4.18
C HIS A 406 -6.29 33.76 3.73
N VAL A 407 -6.05 32.63 4.42
CA VAL A 407 -5.07 31.59 4.04
C VAL A 407 -5.77 30.42 3.35
N ALA A 408 -5.23 29.96 2.23
CA ALA A 408 -5.76 28.77 1.56
C ALA A 408 -5.69 27.56 2.49
N LEU A 409 -6.78 26.80 2.59
CA LEU A 409 -6.90 25.65 3.49
C LEU A 409 -5.88 24.56 3.16
N SER A 410 -5.49 24.40 1.89
CA SER A 410 -4.43 23.50 1.44
C SER A 410 -3.06 23.85 2.04
N HIS A 411 -2.79 25.11 2.32
CA HIS A 411 -1.53 25.57 2.91
C HIS A 411 -1.49 25.44 4.44
N ILE A 412 -2.61 25.12 5.10
CA ILE A 412 -2.64 24.92 6.56
C ILE A 412 -2.33 23.46 6.87
N ALA A 413 -1.37 23.22 7.77
CA ALA A 413 -1.00 21.87 8.20
C ALA A 413 -2.23 21.07 8.68
N ALA A 414 -2.39 19.83 8.24
CA ALA A 414 -3.54 19.00 8.60
C ALA A 414 -3.65 18.80 10.12
N ALA A 415 -2.53 18.67 10.82
CA ALA A 415 -2.49 18.53 12.27
C ALA A 415 -3.08 19.74 13.00
N ASP A 416 -2.85 20.96 12.49
CA ASP A 416 -3.38 22.18 13.09
C ASP A 416 -4.89 22.31 12.87
N ARG A 417 -5.40 21.83 11.72
CA ARG A 417 -6.84 21.86 11.39
C ARG A 417 -7.68 21.14 12.43
N PHE A 418 -7.22 20.00 12.93
CA PHE A 418 -7.94 19.22 13.95
C PHE A 418 -8.12 19.95 15.28
N GLY A 419 -7.30 20.96 15.57
CA GLY A 419 -7.40 21.74 16.80
C GLY A 419 -8.50 22.82 16.78
N TRP A 420 -8.92 23.31 15.62
CA TRP A 420 -9.88 24.42 15.49
C TRP A 420 -11.06 24.09 14.58
N LEU A 421 -10.99 23.06 13.77
CA LEU A 421 -12.04 22.63 12.86
C LEU A 421 -12.68 21.33 13.34
N GLY A 422 -13.96 21.38 13.64
CA GLY A 422 -14.78 20.23 13.95
C GLY A 422 -15.63 19.82 12.75
N PHE A 423 -15.45 18.61 12.23
CA PHE A 423 -16.25 18.09 11.12
C PHE A 423 -16.94 16.79 11.50
N LYS A 424 -18.27 16.77 11.42
CA LYS A 424 -19.11 15.59 11.56
C LYS A 424 -19.73 15.28 10.21
N PRO A 425 -19.25 14.24 9.49
CA PRO A 425 -19.88 13.80 8.24
C PRO A 425 -21.25 13.14 8.50
N GLN A 426 -22.04 12.96 7.45
CA GLN A 426 -23.36 12.31 7.51
C GLN A 426 -23.25 10.90 8.11
N GLU A 427 -22.32 10.09 7.64
CA GLU A 427 -21.93 8.82 8.24
C GLU A 427 -20.55 8.98 8.89
N ALA A 428 -20.46 8.78 10.18
CA ALA A 428 -19.22 8.84 10.94
C ALA A 428 -18.90 7.46 11.50
N PRO A 429 -18.04 6.68 10.83
CA PRO A 429 -17.66 5.37 11.30
C PRO A 429 -16.91 5.47 12.62
N LEU A 430 -17.25 4.57 13.55
CA LEU A 430 -16.57 4.42 14.83
C LEU A 430 -15.47 3.37 14.69
N MET A 431 -14.40 3.56 15.47
CA MET A 431 -13.29 2.61 15.50
C MET A 431 -13.50 1.60 16.63
N ALA A 432 -13.03 0.37 16.44
CA ALA A 432 -12.97 -0.60 17.52
C ALA A 432 -12.10 -0.07 18.66
N GLY A 433 -12.62 -0.12 19.90
CA GLY A 433 -11.95 0.43 21.08
C GLY A 433 -12.94 0.94 22.12
N THR A 434 -12.47 1.58 23.18
CA THR A 434 -13.35 2.12 24.23
C THR A 434 -14.14 3.34 23.75
N LEU A 435 -15.26 3.63 24.42
CA LEU A 435 -16.03 4.85 24.17
C LEU A 435 -15.17 6.10 24.36
N GLU A 436 -14.40 6.16 25.46
CA GLU A 436 -13.46 7.25 25.72
C GLU A 436 -12.48 7.43 24.57
N HIS A 437 -11.86 6.35 24.09
CA HIS A 437 -10.92 6.40 22.95
C HIS A 437 -11.58 7.00 21.70
N ASN A 438 -12.82 6.57 21.40
CA ASN A 438 -13.55 7.09 20.24
C ASN A 438 -13.90 8.58 20.36
N ILE A 439 -14.22 9.06 21.57
CA ILE A 439 -14.52 10.47 21.82
C ILE A 439 -13.25 11.33 21.68
N LEU A 440 -12.14 10.89 22.27
CA LEU A 440 -10.90 11.67 22.36
C LEU A 440 -9.97 11.48 21.16
N LEU A 441 -10.43 10.82 20.10
CA LEU A 441 -9.63 10.47 18.92
C LEU A 441 -8.98 11.70 18.24
N ASN A 442 -9.63 12.88 18.30
CA ASN A 442 -9.15 14.11 17.67
C ASN A 442 -8.16 14.89 18.54
N LEU A 443 -7.89 14.46 19.76
CA LEU A 443 -6.92 15.15 20.63
C LEU A 443 -5.50 14.67 20.35
N PRO A 444 -4.51 15.58 20.41
CA PRO A 444 -3.11 15.20 20.34
C PRO A 444 -2.74 14.18 21.42
N PRO A 445 -1.90 13.17 21.13
CA PRO A 445 -1.48 12.17 22.11
C PRO A 445 -0.84 12.76 23.38
N GLU A 446 -0.20 13.92 23.24
CA GLU A 446 0.54 14.63 24.29
C GLU A 446 -0.34 15.50 25.18
N THR A 447 -1.68 15.50 24.97
CA THR A 447 -2.62 16.29 25.76
C THR A 447 -2.58 15.89 27.24
N SER A 448 -2.50 16.88 28.14
CA SER A 448 -2.45 16.62 29.59
C SER A 448 -3.71 15.92 30.10
N THR A 449 -3.60 15.19 31.21
CA THR A 449 -4.75 14.48 31.82
C THR A 449 -5.88 15.44 32.20
N SER A 450 -5.55 16.66 32.67
CA SER A 450 -6.56 17.68 33.01
C SER A 450 -7.31 18.18 31.78
N ASP A 451 -6.58 18.43 30.66
CA ASP A 451 -7.17 18.91 29.43
C ASP A 451 -8.03 17.81 28.76
N ARG A 452 -7.58 16.55 28.85
CA ARG A 452 -8.39 15.39 28.38
C ARG A 452 -9.70 15.29 29.14
N MET A 453 -9.68 15.44 30.46
CA MET A 453 -10.89 15.41 31.27
C MET A 453 -11.85 16.55 30.91
N THR A 454 -11.34 17.76 30.74
CA THR A 454 -12.13 18.93 30.31
C THR A 454 -12.72 18.72 28.91
N ALA A 455 -11.94 18.18 27.98
CA ALA A 455 -12.40 17.84 26.64
C ALA A 455 -13.50 16.77 26.66
N LEU A 456 -13.32 15.74 27.49
CA LEU A 456 -14.30 14.68 27.66
C LEU A 456 -15.62 15.21 28.23
N GLN A 457 -15.58 16.02 29.29
CA GLN A 457 -16.78 16.64 29.86
C GLN A 457 -17.54 17.50 28.84
N ARG A 458 -16.83 18.32 28.08
CA ARG A 458 -17.41 19.12 26.98
C ARG A 458 -18.05 18.23 25.92
N ALA A 459 -17.33 17.23 25.46
CA ALA A 459 -17.81 16.29 24.45
C ALA A 459 -19.09 15.57 24.89
N LEU A 460 -19.12 15.06 26.11
CA LEU A 460 -20.26 14.38 26.70
C LEU A 460 -21.48 15.31 26.81
N HIS A 461 -21.24 16.56 27.25
CA HIS A 461 -22.31 17.56 27.38
C HIS A 461 -22.94 17.88 26.03
N PHE A 462 -22.17 18.33 25.01
CA PHE A 462 -22.75 18.77 23.73
C PHE A 462 -23.33 17.63 22.88
N SER A 463 -22.95 16.38 23.12
CA SER A 463 -23.47 15.20 22.44
C SER A 463 -24.66 14.53 23.17
N CYS A 464 -25.01 14.98 24.37
CA CYS A 464 -25.98 14.33 25.27
C CYS A 464 -25.62 12.89 25.69
N LEU A 465 -24.35 12.49 25.57
CA LEU A 465 -23.85 11.22 26.10
C LEU A 465 -23.79 11.19 27.64
N ASP A 466 -23.70 12.38 28.27
CA ASP A 466 -23.83 12.52 29.73
C ASP A 466 -25.10 11.84 30.26
N GLN A 467 -26.21 11.89 29.55
CA GLN A 467 -27.45 11.23 29.92
C GLN A 467 -27.32 9.69 29.86
N ASP A 468 -26.74 9.15 28.80
CA ASP A 468 -26.55 7.70 28.65
C ASP A 468 -25.60 7.13 29.72
N LEU A 469 -24.56 7.91 30.10
CA LEU A 469 -23.65 7.55 31.18
C LEU A 469 -24.32 7.60 32.54
N ASN A 470 -25.09 8.67 32.84
CA ASN A 470 -25.82 8.83 34.10
C ASN A 470 -26.92 7.78 34.27
N ALA A 471 -27.54 7.35 33.19
CA ALA A 471 -28.54 6.28 33.18
C ALA A 471 -27.92 4.87 33.28
N GLY A 472 -26.58 4.76 33.25
CA GLY A 472 -25.88 3.47 33.27
C GLY A 472 -26.04 2.63 32.01
N ILE A 473 -26.50 3.23 30.91
CA ILE A 473 -26.67 2.56 29.61
C ILE A 473 -25.31 2.33 28.95
N LEU A 474 -24.39 3.30 29.06
CA LEU A 474 -23.01 3.24 28.58
C LEU A 474 -22.04 3.54 29.70
N SER A 475 -20.81 3.12 29.57
CA SER A 475 -19.68 3.54 30.41
C SER A 475 -18.52 4.01 29.51
N LEU A 476 -17.58 4.78 30.04
CA LEU A 476 -16.42 5.24 29.27
C LEU A 476 -15.54 4.09 28.78
N ASP A 477 -15.48 3.00 29.54
CA ASP A 477 -14.77 1.78 29.21
C ASP A 477 -15.57 0.83 28.29
N HIS A 478 -16.82 1.21 27.92
CA HIS A 478 -17.64 0.40 27.01
C HIS A 478 -16.90 0.18 25.71
N TYR A 479 -16.66 -1.10 25.35
CA TYR A 479 -15.96 -1.45 24.12
C TYR A 479 -16.90 -1.34 22.92
N ILE A 480 -16.54 -0.50 21.98
CA ILE A 480 -17.22 -0.29 20.71
C ILE A 480 -16.60 -1.24 19.68
N GLU A 481 -17.45 -2.05 19.04
CA GLU A 481 -17.04 -2.91 17.93
C GLU A 481 -16.80 -2.11 16.65
N GLU A 482 -16.21 -2.77 15.63
CA GLU A 482 -15.97 -2.15 14.33
C GLU A 482 -17.26 -1.49 13.78
N TYR A 483 -17.11 -0.26 13.29
CA TYR A 483 -18.21 0.58 12.78
C TYR A 483 -19.31 0.88 13.82
N GLY A 484 -19.10 0.56 15.10
CA GLY A 484 -20.10 0.74 16.15
C GLY A 484 -21.25 -0.26 16.05
N ALA A 485 -21.00 -1.50 15.61
CA ALA A 485 -22.02 -2.51 15.35
C ALA A 485 -22.87 -2.85 16.60
N ASN A 486 -22.28 -2.74 17.78
CA ASN A 486 -22.94 -2.99 19.07
C ASN A 486 -23.67 -1.77 19.66
N LEU A 487 -23.70 -0.63 18.95
CA LEU A 487 -24.41 0.58 19.38
C LEU A 487 -25.71 0.78 18.58
N SER A 488 -26.72 1.41 19.19
CA SER A 488 -27.88 1.90 18.46
C SER A 488 -27.51 3.02 17.47
N GLY A 489 -28.36 3.31 16.47
CA GLY A 489 -28.14 4.40 15.52
C GLY A 489 -27.96 5.75 16.22
N GLY A 490 -28.79 6.05 17.21
CA GLY A 490 -28.71 7.28 18.02
C GLY A 490 -27.43 7.35 18.86
N GLN A 491 -27.02 6.23 19.48
CA GLN A 491 -25.75 6.19 20.21
C GLN A 491 -24.54 6.45 19.31
N ARG A 492 -24.49 5.81 18.13
CA ARG A 492 -23.43 6.10 17.14
C ARG A 492 -23.37 7.58 16.77
N GLN A 493 -24.54 8.19 16.58
CA GLN A 493 -24.65 9.60 16.24
C GLN A 493 -24.15 10.51 17.38
N LYS A 494 -24.52 10.21 18.63
CA LYS A 494 -24.05 10.92 19.82
C LYS A 494 -22.52 10.79 19.98
N VAL A 495 -21.95 9.60 19.79
CA VAL A 495 -20.47 9.40 19.86
C VAL A 495 -19.75 10.16 18.75
N ALA A 496 -20.29 10.16 17.52
CA ALA A 496 -19.74 10.92 16.41
C ALA A 496 -19.75 12.43 16.67
N LEU A 497 -20.82 12.92 17.30
CA LEU A 497 -20.95 14.33 17.70
C LEU A 497 -19.98 14.67 18.85
N ALA A 498 -19.86 13.79 19.86
CA ALA A 498 -18.93 13.97 20.97
C ALA A 498 -17.47 14.12 20.48
N ARG A 499 -17.05 13.28 19.51
CA ARG A 499 -15.72 13.36 18.92
C ARG A 499 -15.37 14.74 18.37
N VAL A 500 -16.35 15.43 17.79
CA VAL A 500 -16.16 16.77 17.23
C VAL A 500 -15.97 17.82 18.31
N PHE A 501 -16.69 17.72 19.43
CA PHE A 501 -16.59 18.68 20.50
C PHE A 501 -15.39 18.50 21.43
N ALA A 502 -14.71 17.36 21.35
CA ALA A 502 -13.50 17.11 22.15
C ALA A 502 -12.39 18.13 21.87
N SER A 503 -12.18 18.54 20.62
CA SER A 503 -11.13 19.47 20.20
C SER A 503 -11.42 20.95 20.46
N ASN A 504 -12.61 21.33 20.98
CA ASN A 504 -13.04 22.72 21.18
C ASN A 504 -12.93 23.60 19.90
N PRO A 505 -13.64 23.22 18.83
CA PRO A 505 -13.46 23.83 17.53
C PRO A 505 -13.94 25.30 17.48
N LYS A 506 -13.28 26.13 16.68
CA LYS A 506 -13.71 27.50 16.31
C LYS A 506 -14.66 27.49 15.12
N VAL A 507 -14.50 26.52 14.24
CA VAL A 507 -15.36 26.26 13.08
C VAL A 507 -15.98 24.88 13.22
N LEU A 508 -17.30 24.80 13.11
CA LEU A 508 -18.07 23.57 13.27
C LEU A 508 -18.87 23.26 12.00
N LEU A 509 -18.54 22.16 11.37
CA LEU A 509 -19.20 21.67 10.15
C LEU A 509 -19.98 20.39 10.49
N LEU A 510 -21.31 20.44 10.42
CA LEU A 510 -22.19 19.35 10.81
C LEU A 510 -23.06 18.91 9.62
N ASP A 511 -22.94 17.66 9.23
CA ASP A 511 -23.80 17.06 8.20
C ASP A 511 -24.84 16.15 8.88
N GLU A 512 -26.11 16.56 8.85
CA GLU A 512 -27.26 15.89 9.47
C GLU A 512 -26.98 15.48 10.95
N PRO A 513 -26.69 16.43 11.86
CA PRO A 513 -26.20 16.11 13.21
C PRO A 513 -27.21 15.38 14.11
N THR A 514 -28.50 15.54 13.86
CA THR A 514 -29.58 15.01 14.69
C THR A 514 -30.32 13.83 14.04
N ASN A 515 -29.89 13.40 12.85
CA ASN A 515 -30.57 12.32 12.14
C ASN A 515 -30.51 11.01 12.92
N GLY A 516 -31.66 10.35 13.09
CA GLY A 516 -31.78 9.08 13.82
C GLY A 516 -31.79 9.19 15.34
N LEU A 517 -31.92 10.41 15.89
CA LEU A 517 -32.16 10.68 17.29
C LEU A 517 -33.66 10.77 17.57
N ASP A 518 -34.06 10.50 18.82
CA ASP A 518 -35.40 10.79 19.30
C ASP A 518 -35.61 12.31 19.49
N THR A 519 -36.84 12.75 19.48
CA THR A 519 -37.20 14.18 19.50
C THR A 519 -36.71 14.89 20.76
N GLU A 520 -36.67 14.22 21.91
CA GLU A 520 -36.21 14.80 23.17
C GLU A 520 -34.70 15.07 23.13
N THR A 521 -33.93 14.07 22.74
CA THR A 521 -32.48 14.20 22.54
C THR A 521 -32.15 15.24 21.47
N GLU A 522 -32.88 15.27 20.35
CA GLU A 522 -32.70 16.27 19.30
C GLU A 522 -32.89 17.68 19.81
N ASN A 523 -34.01 17.95 20.53
CA ASN A 523 -34.31 19.25 21.14
C ASN A 523 -33.18 19.70 22.08
N LEU A 524 -32.69 18.79 22.90
CA LEU A 524 -31.62 19.09 23.85
C LEU A 524 -30.30 19.39 23.14
N ILE A 525 -29.96 18.68 22.08
CA ILE A 525 -28.75 18.98 21.28
C ILE A 525 -28.87 20.35 20.62
N VAL A 526 -30.01 20.66 19.99
CA VAL A 526 -30.25 21.98 19.36
C VAL A 526 -30.16 23.10 20.40
N ASP A 527 -30.74 22.91 21.59
CA ASP A 527 -30.65 23.88 22.67
C ASP A 527 -29.22 24.10 23.14
N ARG A 528 -28.47 23.02 23.39
CA ARG A 528 -27.04 23.09 23.74
C ARG A 528 -26.18 23.71 22.64
N LEU A 529 -26.43 23.41 21.36
CA LEU A 529 -25.76 24.04 20.21
C LEU A 529 -26.08 25.54 20.11
N SER A 530 -27.30 25.93 20.45
CA SER A 530 -27.71 27.35 20.45
C SER A 530 -26.96 28.19 21.48
N GLN A 531 -26.44 27.59 22.55
CA GLN A 531 -25.69 28.26 23.61
C GLN A 531 -24.19 28.45 23.26
N LEU A 532 -23.68 27.83 22.20
CA LEU A 532 -22.30 28.04 21.76
C LEU A 532 -22.08 29.49 21.34
N GLN A 533 -21.06 30.13 21.89
CA GLN A 533 -20.66 31.49 21.55
C GLN A 533 -19.31 31.48 20.78
N ASP A 534 -19.11 32.46 19.94
CA ASP A 534 -17.86 32.67 19.18
C ASP A 534 -17.42 31.45 18.31
N ILE A 535 -18.41 30.68 17.82
CA ILE A 535 -18.17 29.53 16.92
C ILE A 535 -18.88 29.77 15.59
N THR A 536 -18.13 29.68 14.48
CA THR A 536 -18.70 29.65 13.13
C THR A 536 -19.32 28.28 12.90
N LEU A 537 -20.66 28.23 12.74
CA LEU A 537 -21.40 26.98 12.58
C LEU A 537 -21.97 26.88 11.16
N ILE A 538 -21.63 25.81 10.47
CA ILE A 538 -22.26 25.44 9.20
C ILE A 538 -22.94 24.07 9.37
N VAL A 539 -24.25 24.03 9.21
CA VAL A 539 -25.04 22.81 9.40
C VAL A 539 -25.84 22.47 8.15
N VAL A 540 -25.77 21.22 7.73
CA VAL A 540 -26.70 20.63 6.77
C VAL A 540 -27.79 19.93 7.54
N SER A 541 -29.03 20.34 7.38
CA SER A 541 -30.18 19.66 7.98
C SER A 541 -31.47 19.93 7.19
N HIS A 542 -32.40 19.01 7.30
CA HIS A 542 -33.77 19.18 6.84
C HIS A 542 -34.76 19.43 7.99
N ASN A 543 -34.28 19.37 9.22
CA ASN A 543 -35.10 19.59 10.40
C ASN A 543 -35.29 21.08 10.68
N THR A 544 -36.54 21.51 10.80
CA THR A 544 -36.90 22.92 11.03
C THR A 544 -36.37 23.49 12.35
N MET A 545 -36.20 22.65 13.38
CA MET A 545 -35.64 23.10 14.67
C MET A 545 -34.15 23.43 14.52
N VAL A 546 -33.39 22.59 13.81
CA VAL A 546 -31.97 22.86 13.51
C VAL A 546 -31.84 24.12 12.65
N LEU A 547 -32.74 24.30 11.66
CA LEU A 547 -32.75 25.49 10.83
C LEU A 547 -33.08 26.77 11.63
N SER A 548 -33.98 26.69 12.61
CA SER A 548 -34.38 27.85 13.42
C SER A 548 -33.25 28.42 14.28
N MET A 549 -32.22 27.64 14.64
CA MET A 549 -31.05 28.16 15.37
C MET A 549 -30.04 28.90 14.49
N THR A 550 -30.24 28.90 13.15
CA THR A 550 -29.33 29.55 12.21
C THR A 550 -29.85 30.91 11.77
N GLN A 551 -28.91 31.85 11.50
CA GLN A 551 -29.21 33.21 11.11
C GLN A 551 -29.36 33.36 9.59
N ARG A 552 -28.64 32.52 8.85
CA ARG A 552 -28.54 32.58 7.39
C ARG A 552 -28.78 31.20 6.78
N LEU A 553 -29.53 31.18 5.71
CA LEU A 553 -29.89 29.98 4.94
C LEU A 553 -29.31 30.09 3.55
N ILE A 554 -28.57 29.09 3.15
CA ILE A 554 -27.96 28.94 1.83
C ILE A 554 -28.63 27.76 1.14
N VAL A 555 -29.21 27.99 -0.04
CA VAL A 555 -29.89 26.97 -0.82
C VAL A 555 -28.99 26.56 -1.99
N LEU A 556 -28.66 25.27 -2.04
CA LEU A 556 -27.91 24.67 -3.14
C LEU A 556 -28.82 23.86 -4.07
N GLU A 557 -28.72 24.09 -5.35
CA GLU A 557 -29.40 23.29 -6.38
C GLU A 557 -28.44 22.94 -7.52
N GLN A 558 -28.35 21.65 -7.84
CA GLN A 558 -27.48 21.12 -8.93
C GLN A 558 -26.03 21.65 -8.90
N GLY A 559 -25.48 21.79 -7.70
CA GLY A 559 -24.12 22.27 -7.49
C GLY A 559 -23.91 23.78 -7.60
N ARG A 560 -24.99 24.56 -7.65
CA ARG A 560 -24.96 26.04 -7.73
C ARG A 560 -25.67 26.65 -6.54
N LEU A 561 -25.30 27.88 -6.21
CA LEU A 561 -25.99 28.70 -5.24
C LEU A 561 -27.31 29.19 -5.86
N LEU A 562 -28.44 28.76 -5.29
CA LEU A 562 -29.77 29.19 -5.74
C LEU A 562 -30.27 30.41 -4.97
N ALA A 563 -30.11 30.40 -3.64
CA ALA A 563 -30.51 31.49 -2.77
C ALA A 563 -29.56 31.59 -1.56
N ASP A 564 -29.41 32.82 -1.05
CA ASP A 564 -28.59 33.14 0.11
C ASP A 564 -29.25 34.32 0.85
N GLY A 565 -29.62 34.13 2.11
CA GLY A 565 -30.29 35.16 2.86
C GLY A 565 -30.68 34.78 4.28
N LEU A 566 -31.38 35.65 4.97
CA LEU A 566 -31.81 35.41 6.35
C LEU A 566 -32.78 34.21 6.42
N THR A 567 -32.54 33.32 7.38
CA THR A 567 -33.31 32.09 7.59
C THR A 567 -34.81 32.38 7.71
N GLU A 568 -35.19 33.39 8.49
CA GLU A 568 -36.61 33.77 8.68
C GLU A 568 -37.33 34.16 7.40
N LYS A 569 -36.61 34.74 6.44
CA LYS A 569 -37.19 35.18 5.17
C LYS A 569 -37.38 34.01 4.20
N LEU A 570 -36.39 33.11 4.16
CA LEU A 570 -36.37 32.03 3.20
C LEU A 570 -37.21 30.78 3.64
N LEU A 571 -37.45 30.61 4.95
CA LEU A 571 -38.36 29.59 5.46
C LEU A 571 -39.86 29.91 5.31
N LYS A 572 -40.21 31.19 5.04
CA LYS A 572 -41.61 31.63 4.85
C LYS A 572 -42.10 31.49 3.40
N HIS A 573 -41.21 31.16 2.49
CA HIS A 573 -41.48 30.87 1.08
C HIS A 573 -41.17 29.42 0.74
#